data_aa797617095c72f25c7c2cc867b4b22a
#
_entry.id   aa797617095c72f25c7c2cc867b4b22a
#
_cell.length_a   1.000
_cell.length_b   1.000
_cell.length_c   1.000
_cell.angle_alpha   90.00
_cell.angle_beta   90.00
_cell.angle_gamma   90.00
#
_symmetry.space_group_name_H-M   'P 1'
#
loop_
_entity.id
_entity.type
_entity.pdbx_description
1 polymer ?
#
loop_
_entity_poly.entity_id
_entity_poly.type
_entity_poly.pdbx_seq_one_letter_code
_entity_poly.pdbx_strand_id
1 'polypeptide(L)'
;NWVSKAVMAAMGSPLTNKYAEGYPGKRYYGGCQCVDVVENLARDRAKELFGCEYANVQPHSGAQANLAVFFAMLEPGDKVMGMNLDHGGHLTHGSPVNISGKYFNIVPYGVNEETGRIDYDEMRRIALECHPKMIIAGASAYARVIDFARCREIADEVGAYLMVDMAHIAGLVAAGLHPSPVPYADVVTTTTHKTLRGPRGGLILCRESLGKQIDKAVFPGTQGGPLMHIIAAKAVALGEALTDEFKAYQQQIVKNASALANDLMQRGFDIVSGGTDNHLMLLDLRKFDITGKELEKRLDEVHITANKNTIPNDPQSPFVTSGLRIGTPAVTSRGFREAEMEKIAQWIYDIATDFDANRDRVSAEVMALCKQFPIYG
;
A
#
# COMPACT_ATOMS: atom_id res chain seq x y z
N ASN A 1 -0.14 -8.72 -5.76
CA ASN A 1 0.00 -9.94 -4.96
C ASN A 1 -0.93 -11.04 -5.50
N TRP A 2 -0.68 -12.29 -5.11
CA TRP A 2 -1.48 -13.46 -5.50
C TRP A 2 -2.46 -13.80 -4.40
N VAL A 3 -3.76 -13.82 -4.72
CA VAL A 3 -4.82 -14.17 -3.75
C VAL A 3 -5.07 -15.68 -3.71
N SER A 4 -5.74 -16.17 -2.66
CA SER A 4 -6.14 -17.58 -2.56
C SER A 4 -7.24 -17.96 -3.56
N LYS A 5 -7.38 -19.26 -3.84
CA LYS A 5 -8.51 -19.79 -4.63
C LYS A 5 -9.87 -19.44 -3.99
N ALA A 6 -9.94 -19.40 -2.65
CA ALA A 6 -11.16 -19.03 -1.93
C ALA A 6 -11.56 -17.56 -2.15
N VAL A 7 -10.59 -16.64 -2.14
CA VAL A 7 -10.82 -15.23 -2.48
C VAL A 7 -11.34 -15.10 -3.91
N MET A 8 -10.73 -15.79 -4.89
CA MET A 8 -11.18 -15.76 -6.28
C MET A 8 -12.59 -16.35 -6.45
N ALA A 9 -12.90 -17.43 -5.74
CA ALA A 9 -14.24 -18.03 -5.77
C ALA A 9 -15.31 -17.06 -5.23
N ALA A 10 -15.02 -16.34 -4.15
CA ALA A 10 -15.93 -15.31 -3.62
C ALA A 10 -16.12 -14.15 -4.61
N MET A 11 -15.04 -13.70 -5.28
CA MET A 11 -15.10 -12.66 -6.31
C MET A 11 -15.97 -13.06 -7.51
N GLY A 12 -15.98 -14.33 -7.90
CA GLY A 12 -16.79 -14.89 -8.99
C GLY A 12 -18.17 -15.37 -8.57
N SER A 13 -18.62 -15.03 -7.36
CA SER A 13 -19.89 -15.52 -6.81
C SER A 13 -21.13 -14.80 -7.38
N PRO A 14 -22.35 -15.38 -7.28
CA PRO A 14 -23.61 -14.75 -7.66
C PRO A 14 -23.95 -13.47 -6.88
N LEU A 15 -23.22 -13.14 -5.82
CA LEU A 15 -23.44 -11.93 -5.01
C LEU A 15 -23.31 -10.64 -5.83
N THR A 16 -22.61 -10.67 -6.97
CA THR A 16 -22.55 -9.53 -7.91
C THR A 16 -23.92 -9.12 -8.44
N ASN A 17 -24.90 -10.00 -8.43
CA ASN A 17 -26.24 -9.74 -8.96
C ASN A 17 -27.12 -8.95 -7.99
N LYS A 18 -26.78 -8.89 -6.70
CA LYS A 18 -27.63 -8.25 -5.69
C LYS A 18 -27.33 -6.76 -5.55
N TYR A 19 -28.31 -5.94 -5.85
CA TYR A 19 -28.28 -4.50 -5.58
C TYR A 19 -28.51 -4.22 -4.10
N ALA A 20 -27.57 -3.57 -3.41
CA ALA A 20 -27.55 -3.45 -1.95
C ALA A 20 -27.16 -2.06 -1.45
N GLU A 21 -27.64 -0.98 -2.09
CA GLU A 21 -27.42 0.40 -1.64
C GLU A 21 -27.84 0.58 -0.19
N GLY A 22 -27.06 1.33 0.55
CA GLY A 22 -27.19 1.51 1.98
C GLY A 22 -26.24 0.59 2.76
N TYR A 23 -26.65 0.23 3.98
CA TYR A 23 -25.83 -0.53 4.92
C TYR A 23 -26.66 -1.67 5.55
N PRO A 24 -26.04 -2.68 6.19
CA PRO A 24 -26.76 -3.75 6.85
C PRO A 24 -27.90 -3.26 7.76
N GLY A 25 -29.09 -3.80 7.56
CA GLY A 25 -30.31 -3.41 8.28
C GLY A 25 -30.91 -2.07 7.85
N LYS A 26 -30.28 -1.33 6.94
CA LYS A 26 -30.72 -0.01 6.44
C LYS A 26 -30.47 0.10 4.94
N ARG A 27 -30.93 -0.89 4.17
CA ARG A 27 -30.82 -0.91 2.71
C ARG A 27 -31.96 -0.14 2.05
N TYR A 28 -31.70 0.39 0.87
CA TYR A 28 -32.74 1.02 0.04
C TYR A 28 -33.61 -0.02 -0.72
N TYR A 29 -33.12 -1.26 -0.84
CA TYR A 29 -33.78 -2.35 -1.54
C TYR A 29 -34.09 -3.52 -0.60
N GLY A 30 -35.17 -4.22 -0.88
CA GLY A 30 -35.51 -5.44 -0.16
C GLY A 30 -34.62 -6.62 -0.53
N GLY A 31 -34.74 -7.72 0.22
CA GLY A 31 -34.03 -8.97 -0.06
C GLY A 31 -32.55 -8.95 0.24
N CYS A 32 -32.08 -8.08 1.16
CA CYS A 32 -30.66 -7.91 1.48
C CYS A 32 -30.16 -8.70 2.70
N GLN A 33 -31.02 -9.50 3.32
CA GLN A 33 -30.69 -10.20 4.57
C GLN A 33 -29.45 -11.10 4.45
N CYS A 34 -29.25 -11.75 3.28
CA CYS A 34 -28.07 -12.58 3.06
C CYS A 34 -26.79 -11.74 2.85
N VAL A 35 -26.86 -10.65 2.07
CA VAL A 35 -25.72 -9.76 1.85
C VAL A 35 -25.38 -8.95 3.10
N ASP A 36 -26.35 -8.69 3.99
CA ASP A 36 -26.11 -8.07 5.29
C ASP A 36 -25.21 -8.95 6.17
N VAL A 37 -25.43 -10.27 6.17
CA VAL A 37 -24.54 -11.22 6.85
C VAL A 37 -23.12 -11.14 6.31
N VAL A 38 -22.96 -11.09 4.98
CA VAL A 38 -21.65 -11.01 4.32
C VAL A 38 -20.93 -9.72 4.67
N GLU A 39 -21.61 -8.58 4.60
CA GLU A 39 -20.98 -7.29 4.90
C GLU A 39 -20.64 -7.14 6.37
N ASN A 40 -21.52 -7.58 7.29
CA ASN A 40 -21.23 -7.60 8.72
C ASN A 40 -20.02 -8.50 9.04
N LEU A 41 -19.92 -9.67 8.42
CA LEU A 41 -18.77 -10.55 8.58
C LEU A 41 -17.46 -9.86 8.17
N ALA A 42 -17.45 -9.15 7.04
CA ALA A 42 -16.29 -8.39 6.59
C ALA A 42 -15.93 -7.26 7.56
N ARG A 43 -16.93 -6.53 8.06
CA ARG A 43 -16.74 -5.44 9.05
C ARG A 43 -16.20 -5.96 10.37
N ASP A 44 -16.77 -7.05 10.89
CA ASP A 44 -16.36 -7.63 12.16
C ASP A 44 -14.93 -8.17 12.10
N ARG A 45 -14.58 -8.88 11.01
CA ARG A 45 -13.20 -9.35 10.79
C ARG A 45 -12.21 -8.21 10.63
N ALA A 46 -12.58 -7.12 9.97
CA ALA A 46 -11.72 -5.93 9.87
C ALA A 46 -11.48 -5.29 11.24
N LYS A 47 -12.53 -5.17 12.07
CA LYS A 47 -12.41 -4.65 13.44
C LYS A 47 -11.54 -5.55 14.31
N GLU A 48 -11.74 -6.85 14.25
CA GLU A 48 -10.93 -7.84 15.01
C GLU A 48 -9.46 -7.78 14.57
N LEU A 49 -9.19 -7.80 13.26
CA LEU A 49 -7.84 -7.85 12.71
C LEU A 49 -7.00 -6.62 13.06
N PHE A 50 -7.60 -5.44 13.00
CA PHE A 50 -6.89 -4.17 13.19
C PHE A 50 -7.14 -3.50 14.54
N GLY A 51 -8.02 -4.04 15.37
CA GLY A 51 -8.34 -3.49 16.69
C GLY A 51 -9.04 -2.12 16.61
N CYS A 52 -9.86 -1.87 15.58
CA CYS A 52 -10.58 -0.62 15.43
C CYS A 52 -12.04 -0.71 15.89
N GLU A 53 -12.62 0.43 16.27
CA GLU A 53 -14.01 0.50 16.74
C GLU A 53 -15.03 0.38 15.60
N TYR A 54 -14.68 0.95 14.43
CA TYR A 54 -15.57 1.03 13.28
C TYR A 54 -14.85 0.72 11.97
N ALA A 55 -15.52 0.02 11.07
CA ALA A 55 -15.00 -0.33 9.75
C ALA A 55 -16.07 -0.13 8.67
N ASN A 56 -15.70 0.54 7.57
CA ASN A 56 -16.47 0.57 6.34
C ASN A 56 -15.73 -0.24 5.27
N VAL A 57 -16.39 -1.27 4.74
CA VAL A 57 -15.82 -2.23 3.77
C VAL A 57 -16.29 -1.99 2.34
N GLN A 58 -17.09 -0.94 2.10
CA GLN A 58 -17.68 -0.64 0.79
C GLN A 58 -16.76 0.09 -0.21
N PRO A 59 -15.66 0.78 0.14
CA PRO A 59 -14.83 1.44 -0.85
C PRO A 59 -14.37 0.48 -1.95
N HIS A 60 -14.58 0.87 -3.22
CA HIS A 60 -14.23 0.06 -4.39
C HIS A 60 -12.72 -0.02 -4.61
N SER A 61 -11.96 0.96 -4.11
CA SER A 61 -10.51 1.01 -4.18
C SER A 61 -9.93 1.83 -3.03
N GLY A 62 -8.60 1.78 -2.84
CA GLY A 62 -7.92 2.65 -1.88
C GLY A 62 -8.08 4.13 -2.24
N ALA A 63 -8.04 4.49 -3.53
CA ALA A 63 -8.26 5.86 -3.99
C ALA A 63 -9.66 6.38 -3.61
N GLN A 64 -10.69 5.53 -3.74
CA GLN A 64 -12.05 5.88 -3.33
C GLN A 64 -12.24 5.92 -1.82
N ALA A 65 -11.50 5.08 -1.07
CA ALA A 65 -11.46 5.18 0.39
C ALA A 65 -10.89 6.55 0.82
N ASN A 66 -9.76 6.97 0.23
CA ASN A 66 -9.16 8.27 0.48
C ASN A 66 -10.11 9.42 0.10
N LEU A 67 -10.75 9.32 -1.07
CA LEU A 67 -11.72 10.32 -1.53
C LEU A 67 -12.91 10.45 -0.56
N ALA A 68 -13.43 9.33 -0.06
CA ALA A 68 -14.53 9.35 0.92
C ALA A 68 -14.12 10.03 2.23
N VAL A 69 -12.89 9.79 2.71
CA VAL A 69 -12.34 10.48 3.89
C VAL A 69 -12.22 11.96 3.64
N PHE A 70 -11.70 12.38 2.50
CA PHE A 70 -11.62 13.81 2.15
C PHE A 70 -13.01 14.44 2.08
N PHE A 71 -13.96 13.79 1.44
CA PHE A 71 -15.34 14.27 1.36
C PHE A 71 -16.02 14.37 2.74
N ALA A 72 -15.67 13.46 3.67
CA ALA A 72 -16.20 13.47 5.02
C ALA A 72 -15.64 14.63 5.88
N MET A 73 -14.34 14.93 5.76
CA MET A 73 -13.59 15.66 6.77
C MET A 73 -13.03 17.01 6.29
N LEU A 74 -13.08 17.29 4.99
CA LEU A 74 -12.48 18.47 4.36
C LEU A 74 -13.49 19.21 3.49
N GLU A 75 -13.23 20.50 3.31
CA GLU A 75 -13.90 21.35 2.32
C GLU A 75 -12.91 21.73 1.20
N PRO A 76 -13.39 21.96 -0.04
CA PRO A 76 -12.53 22.44 -1.11
C PRO A 76 -11.72 23.66 -0.70
N GLY A 77 -10.40 23.62 -0.92
CA GLY A 77 -9.49 24.69 -0.53
C GLY A 77 -8.82 24.51 0.84
N ASP A 78 -9.23 23.52 1.62
CA ASP A 78 -8.55 23.22 2.88
C ASP A 78 -7.08 22.86 2.64
N LYS A 79 -6.21 23.22 3.58
CA LYS A 79 -4.80 22.82 3.55
C LYS A 79 -4.62 21.39 4.02
N VAL A 80 -3.90 20.61 3.24
CA VAL A 80 -3.62 19.21 3.54
C VAL A 80 -2.11 18.97 3.41
N MET A 81 -1.51 18.40 4.45
CA MET A 81 -0.13 17.92 4.37
C MET A 81 -0.10 16.46 3.96
N GLY A 82 0.76 16.13 3.01
CA GLY A 82 1.02 14.77 2.55
C GLY A 82 2.49 14.56 2.20
N MET A 83 2.94 13.31 2.15
CA MET A 83 4.30 13.02 1.75
C MET A 83 4.53 13.42 0.30
N ASN A 84 5.65 14.09 0.03
CA ASN A 84 6.07 14.47 -1.31
C ASN A 84 6.11 13.24 -2.24
N LEU A 85 5.58 13.39 -3.45
CA LEU A 85 5.53 12.32 -4.45
C LEU A 85 6.91 11.80 -4.81
N ASP A 86 7.90 12.69 -4.94
CA ASP A 86 9.28 12.33 -5.25
C ASP A 86 10.00 11.62 -4.09
N HIS A 87 9.44 11.71 -2.88
CA HIS A 87 9.94 11.05 -1.68
C HIS A 87 9.14 9.79 -1.31
N GLY A 88 8.26 9.32 -2.18
CA GLY A 88 7.51 8.09 -2.00
C GLY A 88 6.02 8.26 -1.65
N GLY A 89 5.48 9.48 -1.71
CA GLY A 89 4.05 9.73 -1.51
C GLY A 89 3.17 9.04 -2.55
N HIS A 90 1.91 8.84 -2.21
CA HIS A 90 0.92 8.28 -3.15
C HIS A 90 0.23 9.39 -3.96
N LEU A 91 -0.17 9.08 -5.21
CA LEU A 91 -0.86 10.06 -6.07
C LEU A 91 -2.11 10.68 -5.42
N THR A 92 -2.85 9.91 -4.61
CA THR A 92 -4.05 10.39 -3.91
C THR A 92 -3.74 11.22 -2.66
N HIS A 93 -2.47 11.48 -2.35
CA HIS A 93 -2.05 12.31 -1.23
C HIS A 93 -1.66 13.73 -1.66
N GLY A 94 -2.14 14.19 -2.82
CA GLY A 94 -1.95 15.57 -3.24
C GLY A 94 -1.31 15.77 -4.62
N SER A 95 -1.24 14.75 -5.46
CA SER A 95 -0.76 14.93 -6.84
C SER A 95 -1.62 15.96 -7.60
N PRO A 96 -1.00 16.91 -8.32
CA PRO A 96 -1.73 17.90 -9.10
C PRO A 96 -2.68 17.34 -10.16
N VAL A 97 -2.43 16.11 -10.61
CA VAL A 97 -3.30 15.42 -11.58
C VAL A 97 -4.40 14.58 -10.91
N ASN A 98 -4.36 14.47 -9.58
CA ASN A 98 -5.37 13.77 -8.80
C ASN A 98 -6.39 14.76 -8.22
N ILE A 99 -7.59 14.25 -7.89
CA ILE A 99 -8.63 15.06 -7.28
C ILE A 99 -8.15 15.74 -5.97
N SER A 100 -7.29 15.08 -5.20
CA SER A 100 -6.71 15.63 -3.98
C SER A 100 -5.92 16.92 -4.23
N GLY A 101 -5.05 16.93 -5.25
CA GLY A 101 -4.28 18.10 -5.62
C GLY A 101 -5.07 19.18 -6.36
N LYS A 102 -6.26 18.83 -6.91
CA LYS A 102 -7.13 19.80 -7.58
C LYS A 102 -8.08 20.52 -6.63
N TYR A 103 -8.51 19.86 -5.57
CA TYR A 103 -9.51 20.39 -4.64
C TYR A 103 -8.91 20.99 -3.38
N PHE A 104 -7.71 20.57 -2.98
CA PHE A 104 -7.09 20.99 -1.72
C PHE A 104 -5.77 21.71 -1.95
N ASN A 105 -5.39 22.57 -0.99
CA ASN A 105 -4.11 23.23 -0.96
C ASN A 105 -3.06 22.30 -0.34
N ILE A 106 -2.28 21.64 -1.16
CA ILE A 106 -1.33 20.62 -0.71
C ILE A 106 -0.02 21.26 -0.27
N VAL A 107 0.43 20.91 0.92
CA VAL A 107 1.73 21.28 1.48
C VAL A 107 2.52 19.98 1.71
N PRO A 108 3.57 19.69 0.93
CA PRO A 108 4.31 18.45 1.07
C PRO A 108 5.26 18.50 2.27
N TYR A 109 5.44 17.34 2.93
CA TYR A 109 6.59 17.05 3.77
C TYR A 109 7.44 15.94 3.12
N GLY A 110 8.67 15.78 3.56
CA GLY A 110 9.59 14.86 2.88
C GLY A 110 10.43 14.00 3.80
N VAL A 111 11.44 13.42 3.19
CA VAL A 111 12.51 12.70 3.90
C VAL A 111 13.75 13.60 4.01
N ASN A 112 14.57 13.35 5.01
CA ASN A 112 15.90 13.91 5.09
C ASN A 112 16.75 13.36 3.95
N GLU A 113 17.41 14.23 3.21
CA GLU A 113 18.12 13.89 1.96
C GLU A 113 19.33 12.96 2.19
N GLU A 114 19.98 13.08 3.35
CA GLU A 114 21.14 12.25 3.67
C GLU A 114 20.75 10.84 4.13
N THR A 115 19.65 10.75 4.90
CA THR A 115 19.26 9.49 5.51
C THR A 115 18.19 8.73 4.73
N GLY A 116 17.47 9.41 3.83
CA GLY A 116 16.30 8.87 3.13
C GLY A 116 15.13 8.52 4.08
N ARG A 117 15.12 9.04 5.30
CA ARG A 117 14.08 8.78 6.31
C ARG A 117 13.20 10.00 6.51
N ILE A 118 11.93 9.79 6.87
CA ILE A 118 11.00 10.88 7.18
C ILE A 118 11.62 11.81 8.23
N ASP A 119 11.66 13.09 7.91
CA ASP A 119 12.11 14.14 8.80
C ASP A 119 10.92 14.69 9.60
N TYR A 120 10.72 14.13 10.79
CA TYR A 120 9.60 14.53 11.65
C TYR A 120 9.75 15.93 12.24
N ASP A 121 10.97 16.42 12.40
CA ASP A 121 11.21 17.79 12.90
C ASP A 121 10.88 18.81 11.81
N GLU A 122 11.26 18.54 10.58
CA GLU A 122 10.86 19.33 9.42
C GLU A 122 9.35 19.25 9.16
N MET A 123 8.76 18.05 9.27
CA MET A 123 7.30 17.85 9.17
C MET A 123 6.56 18.72 10.22
N ARG A 124 7.05 18.74 11.46
CA ARG A 124 6.50 19.60 12.54
C ARG A 124 6.64 21.08 12.21
N ARG A 125 7.80 21.52 11.73
CA ARG A 125 8.05 22.92 11.34
C ARG A 125 7.06 23.37 10.27
N ILE A 126 6.88 22.55 9.22
CA ILE A 126 5.93 22.81 8.13
C ILE A 126 4.50 22.87 8.67
N ALA A 127 4.11 21.96 9.54
CA ALA A 127 2.77 21.91 10.12
C ALA A 127 2.45 23.18 10.94
N LEU A 128 3.41 23.65 11.75
CA LEU A 128 3.29 24.89 12.53
C LEU A 128 3.19 26.15 11.66
N GLU A 129 3.85 26.15 10.49
CA GLU A 129 3.79 27.28 9.57
C GLU A 129 2.47 27.31 8.76
N CYS A 130 2.02 26.15 8.27
CA CYS A 130 0.89 26.10 7.35
C CYS A 130 -0.46 25.87 8.03
N HIS A 131 -0.49 25.36 9.27
CA HIS A 131 -1.71 24.98 9.98
C HIS A 131 -2.69 24.18 9.11
N PRO A 132 -2.33 22.92 8.74
CA PRO A 132 -3.17 22.12 7.87
C PRO A 132 -4.45 21.68 8.59
N LYS A 133 -5.52 21.44 7.82
CA LYS A 133 -6.74 20.82 8.33
C LYS A 133 -6.55 19.31 8.55
N MET A 134 -5.71 18.68 7.72
CA MET A 134 -5.40 17.25 7.78
C MET A 134 -3.93 17.00 7.46
N ILE A 135 -3.35 16.06 8.17
CA ILE A 135 -2.04 15.46 7.87
C ILE A 135 -2.26 14.02 7.41
N ILE A 136 -1.73 13.67 6.25
CA ILE A 136 -1.77 12.31 5.70
C ILE A 136 -0.42 11.67 5.92
N ALA A 137 -0.37 10.59 6.71
CA ALA A 137 0.79 9.72 6.82
C ALA A 137 0.58 8.44 5.99
N GLY A 138 1.68 7.85 5.53
CA GLY A 138 1.67 6.69 4.64
C GLY A 138 2.38 6.97 3.34
N ALA A 139 2.88 5.91 2.70
CA ALA A 139 3.71 6.03 1.52
C ALA A 139 3.55 4.82 0.58
N SER A 140 3.84 5.03 -0.71
CA SER A 140 3.90 3.99 -1.74
C SER A 140 5.30 3.42 -1.92
N ALA A 141 6.33 4.18 -1.54
CA ALA A 141 7.72 3.85 -1.80
C ALA A 141 8.64 4.30 -0.63
N TYR A 142 8.29 3.89 0.57
CA TYR A 142 9.07 4.14 1.77
C TYR A 142 9.39 2.82 2.48
N ALA A 143 10.67 2.55 2.66
CA ALA A 143 11.17 1.25 3.10
C ALA A 143 11.36 1.11 4.62
N ARG A 144 11.07 2.14 5.40
CA ARG A 144 11.30 2.17 6.84
C ARG A 144 10.01 2.24 7.63
N VAL A 145 10.10 1.99 8.93
CA VAL A 145 9.00 2.14 9.87
C VAL A 145 8.53 3.60 9.90
N ILE A 146 7.22 3.80 9.88
CA ILE A 146 6.59 5.12 10.09
C ILE A 146 6.18 5.24 11.55
N ASP A 147 6.61 6.33 12.21
CA ASP A 147 6.27 6.65 13.58
C ASP A 147 4.94 7.40 13.65
N PHE A 148 3.85 6.64 13.80
CA PHE A 148 2.51 7.21 13.88
C PHE A 148 2.25 7.99 15.17
N ALA A 149 2.95 7.66 16.27
CA ALA A 149 2.87 8.41 17.51
C ALA A 149 3.40 9.84 17.30
N ARG A 150 4.55 9.96 16.63
CA ARG A 150 5.12 11.26 16.29
C ARG A 150 4.23 12.07 15.34
N CYS A 151 3.62 11.38 14.35
CA CYS A 151 2.64 12.03 13.46
C CYS A 151 1.43 12.55 14.24
N ARG A 152 0.94 11.81 15.24
CA ARG A 152 -0.17 12.23 16.11
C ARG A 152 0.18 13.45 16.94
N GLU A 153 1.36 13.48 17.57
CA GLU A 153 1.84 14.63 18.32
C GLU A 153 1.85 15.91 17.48
N ILE A 154 2.39 15.80 16.24
CA ILE A 154 2.44 16.94 15.32
C ILE A 154 1.02 17.41 14.94
N ALA A 155 0.12 16.47 14.64
CA ALA A 155 -1.25 16.80 14.27
C ALA A 155 -2.01 17.47 15.45
N ASP A 156 -1.78 17.01 16.68
CA ASP A 156 -2.39 17.59 17.88
C ASP A 156 -1.90 19.03 18.13
N GLU A 157 -0.61 19.32 17.94
CA GLU A 157 -0.05 20.67 18.09
C GLU A 157 -0.75 21.72 17.20
N VAL A 158 -1.17 21.32 16.02
CA VAL A 158 -1.80 22.24 15.04
C VAL A 158 -3.31 22.07 14.93
N GLY A 159 -3.90 21.15 15.71
CA GLY A 159 -5.34 20.87 15.67
C GLY A 159 -5.81 20.22 14.36
N ALA A 160 -4.94 19.48 13.68
CA ALA A 160 -5.24 18.80 12.44
C ALA A 160 -5.80 17.38 12.66
N TYR A 161 -6.61 16.90 11.74
CA TYR A 161 -6.89 15.48 11.63
C TYR A 161 -5.64 14.70 11.20
N LEU A 162 -5.43 13.52 11.77
CA LEU A 162 -4.44 12.56 11.29
C LEU A 162 -5.14 11.45 10.51
N MET A 163 -4.92 11.40 9.22
CA MET A 163 -5.30 10.30 8.34
C MET A 163 -4.06 9.45 8.06
N VAL A 164 -4.19 8.13 8.17
CA VAL A 164 -3.11 7.21 7.78
C VAL A 164 -3.59 6.31 6.65
N ASP A 165 -2.90 6.36 5.52
CA ASP A 165 -3.05 5.40 4.43
C ASP A 165 -2.00 4.28 4.61
N MET A 166 -2.43 3.14 5.17
CA MET A 166 -1.54 2.01 5.41
C MET A 166 -1.54 0.97 4.27
N ALA A 167 -2.01 1.32 3.09
CA ALA A 167 -2.24 0.39 1.99
C ALA A 167 -1.05 -0.54 1.71
N HIS A 168 0.17 -0.02 1.69
CA HIS A 168 1.37 -0.82 1.44
C HIS A 168 1.73 -1.76 2.59
N ILE A 169 1.50 -1.34 3.82
CA ILE A 169 1.93 -2.06 5.03
C ILE A 169 0.79 -2.77 5.77
N ALA A 170 -0.44 -2.76 5.25
CA ALA A 170 -1.60 -3.30 5.97
C ALA A 170 -1.43 -4.76 6.40
N GLY A 171 -0.83 -5.61 5.58
CA GLY A 171 -0.53 -6.99 5.96
C GLY A 171 0.50 -7.09 7.08
N LEU A 172 1.52 -6.23 7.08
CA LEU A 172 2.53 -6.16 8.14
C LEU A 172 1.92 -5.66 9.46
N VAL A 173 1.05 -4.65 9.39
CA VAL A 173 0.30 -4.15 10.56
C VAL A 173 -0.59 -5.26 11.14
N ALA A 174 -1.35 -5.96 10.28
CA ALA A 174 -2.19 -7.08 10.69
C ALA A 174 -1.42 -8.21 11.39
N ALA A 175 -0.18 -8.45 10.97
CA ALA A 175 0.70 -9.47 11.53
C ALA A 175 1.54 -8.98 12.73
N GLY A 176 1.43 -7.70 13.13
CA GLY A 176 2.21 -7.12 14.22
C GLY A 176 3.69 -6.86 13.88
N LEU A 177 4.03 -6.78 12.59
CA LEU A 177 5.41 -6.56 12.11
C LEU A 177 5.70 -5.09 11.75
N HIS A 178 4.71 -4.25 11.79
CA HIS A 178 4.80 -2.80 11.70
C HIS A 178 3.85 -2.20 12.74
N PRO A 179 4.22 -1.09 13.41
CA PRO A 179 3.32 -0.42 14.34
C PRO A 179 1.95 -0.12 13.71
N SER A 180 0.89 -0.32 14.47
CA SER A 180 -0.47 -0.01 14.01
C SER A 180 -0.73 1.50 14.06
N PRO A 181 -1.30 2.09 13.01
CA PRO A 181 -1.75 3.47 13.03
C PRO A 181 -3.08 3.67 13.80
N VAL A 182 -3.84 2.60 14.03
CA VAL A 182 -5.21 2.67 14.58
C VAL A 182 -5.29 3.41 15.92
N PRO A 183 -4.37 3.23 16.89
CA PRO A 183 -4.43 3.98 18.14
C PRO A 183 -4.19 5.48 17.99
N TYR A 184 -3.57 5.92 16.91
CA TYR A 184 -3.09 7.30 16.72
C TYR A 184 -3.92 8.11 15.73
N ALA A 185 -4.40 7.48 14.66
CA ALA A 185 -5.11 8.15 13.59
C ALA A 185 -6.58 8.40 13.93
N ASP A 186 -7.14 9.50 13.40
CA ASP A 186 -8.58 9.72 13.39
C ASP A 186 -9.27 8.75 12.41
N VAL A 187 -8.65 8.58 11.24
CA VAL A 187 -9.10 7.66 10.19
C VAL A 187 -7.91 6.95 9.56
N VAL A 188 -8.08 5.65 9.33
CA VAL A 188 -7.11 4.82 8.61
C VAL A 188 -7.76 4.30 7.34
N THR A 189 -7.09 4.45 6.22
CA THR A 189 -7.48 3.83 4.95
C THR A 189 -6.49 2.75 4.54
N THR A 190 -6.95 1.81 3.74
CA THR A 190 -6.07 0.82 3.11
C THR A 190 -6.68 0.27 1.83
N THR A 191 -5.83 -0.25 0.96
CA THR A 191 -6.22 -1.22 -0.05
C THR A 191 -6.28 -2.62 0.56
N THR A 192 -6.99 -3.53 -0.09
CA THR A 192 -7.07 -4.94 0.35
C THR A 192 -6.15 -5.89 -0.43
N HIS A 193 -5.51 -5.43 -1.51
CA HIS A 193 -4.85 -6.27 -2.51
C HIS A 193 -3.32 -6.20 -2.56
N LYS A 194 -2.67 -5.55 -1.58
CA LYS A 194 -1.19 -5.47 -1.50
C LYS A 194 -0.66 -6.49 -0.50
N THR A 195 -0.01 -6.08 0.57
CA THR A 195 0.47 -6.99 1.62
C THR A 195 -0.66 -7.73 2.33
N LEU A 196 -1.86 -7.16 2.39
CA LEU A 196 -3.04 -7.82 2.98
C LEU A 196 -3.54 -9.03 2.17
N ARG A 197 -3.13 -9.17 0.90
CA ARG A 197 -3.39 -10.32 0.03
C ARG A 197 -4.86 -10.65 -0.17
N GLY A 198 -5.70 -9.62 -0.27
CA GLY A 198 -7.14 -9.75 -0.56
C GLY A 198 -7.50 -9.33 -1.99
N PRO A 199 -8.81 -9.24 -2.29
CA PRO A 199 -9.30 -8.77 -3.57
C PRO A 199 -8.94 -7.29 -3.76
N ARG A 200 -8.97 -6.81 -5.01
CA ARG A 200 -8.83 -5.38 -5.28
C ARG A 200 -10.02 -4.62 -4.68
N GLY A 201 -9.72 -3.69 -3.79
CA GLY A 201 -10.72 -2.92 -3.06
C GLY A 201 -10.06 -2.02 -2.01
N GLY A 202 -10.88 -1.35 -1.21
CA GLY A 202 -10.44 -0.50 -0.11
C GLY A 202 -11.21 -0.77 1.19
N LEU A 203 -10.66 -0.28 2.29
CA LEU A 203 -11.28 -0.25 3.63
C LEU A 203 -11.06 1.12 4.26
N ILE A 204 -11.99 1.53 5.11
CA ILE A 204 -11.83 2.68 6.02
C ILE A 204 -12.05 2.18 7.44
N LEU A 205 -11.12 2.48 8.33
CA LEU A 205 -11.17 2.16 9.75
C LEU A 205 -11.16 3.47 10.53
N CYS A 206 -11.99 3.60 11.56
CA CYS A 206 -12.03 4.81 12.36
C CYS A 206 -12.58 4.55 13.76
N ARG A 207 -12.66 5.60 14.56
CA ARG A 207 -13.40 5.59 15.82
C ARG A 207 -14.90 5.55 15.57
N GLU A 208 -15.66 4.97 16.48
CA GLU A 208 -17.14 4.89 16.38
C GLU A 208 -17.79 6.25 16.16
N SER A 209 -17.24 7.31 16.77
CA SER A 209 -17.75 8.68 16.64
C SER A 209 -17.74 9.22 15.21
N LEU A 210 -16.84 8.74 14.35
CA LEU A 210 -16.72 9.12 12.94
C LEU A 210 -17.48 8.19 11.98
N GLY A 211 -17.91 7.03 12.47
CA GLY A 211 -18.46 5.95 11.63
C GLY A 211 -19.63 6.41 10.76
N LYS A 212 -20.60 7.11 11.33
CA LYS A 212 -21.76 7.62 10.57
C LYS A 212 -21.38 8.64 9.49
N GLN A 213 -20.38 9.47 9.78
CA GLN A 213 -19.90 10.48 8.84
C GLN A 213 -19.18 9.81 7.67
N ILE A 214 -18.35 8.81 7.95
CA ILE A 214 -17.67 8.00 6.94
C ILE A 214 -18.67 7.21 6.10
N ASP A 215 -19.65 6.55 6.71
CA ASP A 215 -20.68 5.82 5.98
C ASP A 215 -21.44 6.72 4.99
N LYS A 216 -21.84 7.90 5.44
CA LYS A 216 -22.52 8.89 4.59
C LYS A 216 -21.63 9.40 3.45
N ALA A 217 -20.33 9.54 3.69
CA ALA A 217 -19.37 9.96 2.68
C ALA A 217 -19.10 8.87 1.64
N VAL A 218 -19.10 7.60 2.03
CA VAL A 218 -18.99 6.49 1.09
C VAL A 218 -20.31 6.36 0.31
N PHE A 219 -21.42 6.17 0.99
CA PHE A 219 -22.75 6.10 0.34
C PHE A 219 -23.75 7.00 1.09
N PRO A 220 -24.41 7.92 0.41
CA PRO A 220 -24.39 8.17 -1.04
C PRO A 220 -23.34 9.18 -1.53
N GLY A 221 -22.39 9.58 -0.69
CA GLY A 221 -21.50 10.72 -0.96
C GLY A 221 -20.61 10.53 -2.19
N THR A 222 -19.89 9.41 -2.30
CA THR A 222 -18.87 9.17 -3.35
C THR A 222 -19.10 7.90 -4.16
N GLN A 223 -19.99 7.00 -3.70
CA GLN A 223 -20.31 5.73 -4.37
C GLN A 223 -21.82 5.49 -4.40
N GLY A 224 -22.27 4.55 -5.25
CA GLY A 224 -23.60 3.98 -5.28
C GLY A 224 -23.63 2.57 -4.70
N GLY A 225 -24.21 1.59 -5.44
CA GLY A 225 -24.32 0.22 -4.97
C GLY A 225 -22.98 -0.44 -4.65
N PRO A 226 -22.85 -1.11 -3.49
CA PRO A 226 -21.63 -1.80 -3.11
C PRO A 226 -21.40 -3.06 -3.96
N LEU A 227 -20.15 -3.45 -4.12
CA LEU A 227 -19.74 -4.65 -4.84
C LEU A 227 -19.78 -5.85 -3.86
N MET A 228 -20.96 -6.48 -3.71
CA MET A 228 -21.17 -7.50 -2.67
C MET A 228 -20.27 -8.74 -2.85
N HIS A 229 -19.94 -9.12 -4.08
CA HIS A 229 -18.98 -10.18 -4.39
C HIS A 229 -17.55 -9.83 -3.96
N ILE A 230 -17.17 -8.56 -4.04
CA ILE A 230 -15.87 -8.10 -3.54
C ILE A 230 -15.87 -8.00 -2.01
N ILE A 231 -16.98 -7.57 -1.40
CA ILE A 231 -17.12 -7.56 0.07
C ILE A 231 -17.03 -8.98 0.62
N ALA A 232 -17.65 -9.96 -0.05
CA ALA A 232 -17.48 -11.37 0.30
C ALA A 232 -16.02 -11.82 0.22
N ALA A 233 -15.33 -11.44 -0.85
CA ALA A 233 -13.91 -11.74 -1.00
C ALA A 233 -13.04 -11.04 0.04
N LYS A 234 -13.38 -9.82 0.46
CA LYS A 234 -12.75 -9.13 1.61
C LYS A 234 -12.98 -9.92 2.90
N ALA A 235 -14.20 -10.40 3.15
CA ALA A 235 -14.50 -11.22 4.33
C ALA A 235 -13.64 -12.49 4.37
N VAL A 236 -13.45 -13.18 3.24
CA VAL A 236 -12.59 -14.34 3.12
C VAL A 236 -11.13 -13.95 3.42
N ALA A 237 -10.60 -12.94 2.75
CA ALA A 237 -9.22 -12.50 2.91
C ALA A 237 -8.91 -12.02 4.34
N LEU A 238 -9.82 -11.29 4.97
CA LEU A 238 -9.68 -10.86 6.37
C LEU A 238 -9.70 -12.05 7.34
N GLY A 239 -10.50 -13.08 7.03
CA GLY A 239 -10.48 -14.34 7.78
C GLY A 239 -9.15 -15.09 7.63
N GLU A 240 -8.58 -15.14 6.44
CA GLU A 240 -7.23 -15.68 6.21
C GLU A 240 -6.17 -14.88 6.97
N ALA A 241 -6.29 -13.55 7.01
CA ALA A 241 -5.35 -12.66 7.68
C ALA A 241 -5.34 -12.81 9.22
N LEU A 242 -6.38 -13.37 9.82
CA LEU A 242 -6.45 -13.68 11.25
C LEU A 242 -5.69 -14.95 11.64
N THR A 243 -5.18 -15.72 10.70
CA THR A 243 -4.52 -17.01 10.95
C THR A 243 -3.03 -16.86 11.25
N ASP A 244 -2.46 -17.86 11.93
CA ASP A 244 -1.01 -17.93 12.16
C ASP A 244 -0.22 -18.17 10.88
N GLU A 245 -0.81 -18.83 9.88
CA GLU A 245 -0.23 -19.00 8.57
C GLU A 245 0.01 -17.66 7.87
N PHE A 246 -0.94 -16.74 7.99
CA PHE A 246 -0.78 -15.39 7.46
C PHE A 246 0.34 -14.61 8.17
N LYS A 247 0.45 -14.75 9.49
CA LYS A 247 1.57 -14.13 10.24
C LYS A 247 2.92 -14.69 9.79
N ALA A 248 3.02 -16.01 9.61
CA ALA A 248 4.22 -16.66 9.10
C ALA A 248 4.57 -16.18 7.66
N TYR A 249 3.56 -16.02 6.81
CA TYR A 249 3.70 -15.45 5.48
C TYR A 249 4.26 -14.01 5.52
N GLN A 250 3.71 -13.14 6.36
CA GLN A 250 4.21 -11.77 6.52
C GLN A 250 5.65 -11.74 7.06
N GLN A 251 5.98 -12.60 8.00
CA GLN A 251 7.36 -12.74 8.49
C GLN A 251 8.32 -13.14 7.37
N GLN A 252 7.90 -14.04 6.49
CA GLN A 252 8.70 -14.44 5.34
C GLN A 252 8.87 -13.31 4.33
N ILE A 253 7.87 -12.45 4.13
CA ILE A 253 7.99 -11.25 3.30
C ILE A 253 9.14 -10.36 3.78
N VAL A 254 9.19 -10.08 5.08
CA VAL A 254 10.22 -9.21 5.68
C VAL A 254 11.61 -9.86 5.58
N LYS A 255 11.71 -11.18 5.86
CA LYS A 255 12.97 -11.93 5.72
C LYS A 255 13.48 -11.89 4.27
N ASN A 256 12.59 -12.14 3.31
CA ASN A 256 12.93 -12.07 1.89
C ASN A 256 13.37 -10.66 1.48
N ALA A 257 12.69 -9.62 1.95
CA ALA A 257 13.06 -8.24 1.64
C ALA A 257 14.44 -7.88 2.20
N SER A 258 14.72 -8.28 3.45
CA SER A 258 16.03 -8.09 4.07
C SER A 258 17.13 -8.84 3.33
N ALA A 259 16.92 -10.10 2.97
CA ALA A 259 17.89 -10.90 2.21
C ALA A 259 18.17 -10.25 0.85
N LEU A 260 17.11 -9.92 0.09
CA LEU A 260 17.25 -9.28 -1.22
C LEU A 260 17.99 -7.94 -1.15
N ALA A 261 17.69 -7.11 -0.15
CA ALA A 261 18.36 -5.83 0.06
C ALA A 261 19.85 -6.02 0.34
N ASN A 262 20.19 -6.94 1.25
CA ASN A 262 21.58 -7.22 1.61
C ASN A 262 22.38 -7.75 0.41
N ASP A 263 21.81 -8.67 -0.36
CA ASP A 263 22.46 -9.25 -1.54
C ASP A 263 22.69 -8.19 -2.63
N LEU A 264 21.72 -7.30 -2.85
CA LEU A 264 21.89 -6.20 -3.80
C LEU A 264 22.97 -5.20 -3.35
N MET A 265 23.02 -4.87 -2.05
CA MET A 265 24.07 -3.99 -1.52
C MET A 265 25.46 -4.62 -1.64
N GLN A 266 25.60 -5.94 -1.43
CA GLN A 266 26.86 -6.65 -1.65
C GLN A 266 27.33 -6.61 -3.11
N ARG A 267 26.40 -6.50 -4.05
CA ARG A 267 26.65 -6.33 -5.49
C ARG A 267 26.87 -4.88 -5.90
N GLY A 268 26.88 -3.95 -4.95
CA GLY A 268 27.19 -2.55 -5.18
C GLY A 268 26.01 -1.62 -5.43
N PHE A 269 24.77 -2.11 -5.34
CA PHE A 269 23.60 -1.22 -5.40
C PHE A 269 23.52 -0.38 -4.12
N ASP A 270 23.24 0.89 -4.29
CA ASP A 270 22.77 1.73 -3.20
C ASP A 270 21.27 1.54 -3.01
N ILE A 271 20.85 1.38 -1.76
CA ILE A 271 19.44 1.32 -1.39
C ILE A 271 19.09 2.58 -0.61
N VAL A 272 18.06 3.29 -1.08
CA VAL A 272 17.56 4.49 -0.40
C VAL A 272 17.23 4.15 1.06
N SER A 273 17.66 5.00 1.99
CA SER A 273 17.62 4.79 3.44
C SER A 273 18.50 3.64 3.99
N GLY A 274 19.42 3.08 3.18
CA GLY A 274 20.39 2.08 3.61
C GLY A 274 19.80 0.70 3.92
N GLY A 275 18.65 0.34 3.32
CA GLY A 275 18.02 -0.97 3.49
C GLY A 275 16.50 -0.90 3.63
N THR A 276 15.90 -1.93 4.23
CA THR A 276 14.45 -2.01 4.41
C THR A 276 14.06 -2.62 5.76
N ASP A 277 12.99 -2.12 6.35
CA ASP A 277 12.33 -2.68 7.54
C ASP A 277 11.01 -3.38 7.19
N ASN A 278 10.60 -3.33 5.91
CA ASN A 278 9.29 -3.82 5.48
C ASN A 278 9.38 -4.74 4.24
N HIS A 279 8.46 -4.61 3.31
CA HIS A 279 8.26 -5.52 2.17
C HIS A 279 8.83 -5.00 0.85
N LEU A 280 9.35 -3.78 0.81
CA LEU A 280 9.86 -3.14 -0.41
C LEU A 280 11.19 -2.43 -0.17
N MET A 281 11.85 -2.08 -1.24
CA MET A 281 13.04 -1.24 -1.25
C MET A 281 13.12 -0.41 -2.53
N LEU A 282 13.87 0.69 -2.45
CA LEU A 282 14.20 1.54 -3.59
C LEU A 282 15.69 1.40 -3.90
N LEU A 283 16.01 0.99 -5.11
CA LEU A 283 17.38 0.98 -5.63
C LEU A 283 17.70 2.36 -6.20
N ASP A 284 18.85 2.88 -5.84
CA ASP A 284 19.46 4.04 -6.50
C ASP A 284 20.41 3.53 -7.60
N LEU A 285 20.10 3.85 -8.85
CA LEU A 285 20.79 3.32 -10.03
C LEU A 285 21.89 4.23 -10.55
N ARG A 286 22.12 5.39 -9.93
CA ARG A 286 23.08 6.39 -10.42
C ARG A 286 24.51 5.85 -10.57
N LYS A 287 24.92 4.86 -9.77
CA LYS A 287 26.23 4.21 -9.89
C LYS A 287 26.37 3.26 -11.08
N PHE A 288 25.26 2.80 -11.64
CA PHE A 288 25.24 1.83 -12.74
C PHE A 288 25.08 2.46 -14.12
N ASP A 289 25.02 3.79 -14.19
CA ASP A 289 24.79 4.54 -15.43
C ASP A 289 23.59 4.04 -16.25
N ILE A 290 22.53 3.63 -15.52
CA ILE A 290 21.27 3.15 -16.10
C ILE A 290 20.10 3.88 -15.44
N THR A 291 19.06 4.20 -16.21
CA THR A 291 17.86 4.83 -15.67
C THR A 291 16.85 3.81 -15.15
N GLY A 292 15.94 4.25 -14.26
CA GLY A 292 14.85 3.41 -13.80
C GLY A 292 13.99 2.86 -14.95
N LYS A 293 13.71 3.71 -15.94
CA LYS A 293 12.95 3.33 -17.14
C LYS A 293 13.64 2.24 -17.96
N GLU A 294 14.94 2.34 -18.13
CA GLU A 294 15.69 1.37 -18.91
C GLU A 294 15.79 0.03 -18.16
N LEU A 295 16.10 0.06 -16.86
CA LEU A 295 16.19 -1.18 -16.09
C LEU A 295 14.82 -1.85 -15.93
N GLU A 296 13.74 -1.08 -15.70
CA GLU A 296 12.35 -1.61 -15.70
C GLU A 296 12.06 -2.39 -17.00
N LYS A 297 12.39 -1.80 -18.15
CA LYS A 297 12.19 -2.41 -19.47
C LYS A 297 13.00 -3.68 -19.65
N ARG A 298 14.30 -3.66 -19.32
CA ARG A 298 15.19 -4.82 -19.45
C ARG A 298 14.75 -5.98 -18.54
N LEU A 299 14.32 -5.68 -17.33
CA LEU A 299 13.81 -6.69 -16.40
C LEU A 299 12.49 -7.30 -16.89
N ASP A 300 11.60 -6.50 -17.49
CA ASP A 300 10.36 -7.00 -18.09
C ASP A 300 10.63 -8.00 -19.23
N GLU A 301 11.64 -7.74 -20.07
CA GLU A 301 12.07 -8.65 -21.15
C GLU A 301 12.55 -10.02 -20.64
N VAL A 302 13.02 -10.11 -19.38
CA VAL A 302 13.43 -11.35 -18.72
C VAL A 302 12.43 -11.85 -17.68
N HIS A 303 11.18 -11.37 -17.75
CA HIS A 303 10.06 -11.79 -16.89
C HIS A 303 10.20 -11.41 -15.41
N ILE A 304 10.97 -10.38 -15.09
CA ILE A 304 11.07 -9.79 -13.74
C ILE A 304 10.31 -8.47 -13.73
N THR A 305 9.16 -8.45 -13.05
CA THR A 305 8.35 -7.26 -12.95
C THR A 305 8.83 -6.35 -11.83
N ALA A 306 9.20 -5.12 -12.18
CA ALA A 306 9.56 -4.05 -11.26
C ALA A 306 8.94 -2.74 -11.75
N ASN A 307 9.09 -1.65 -11.02
CA ASN A 307 8.70 -0.35 -11.54
C ASN A 307 9.75 0.72 -11.27
N LYS A 308 9.97 1.55 -12.27
CA LYS A 308 10.74 2.79 -12.10
C LYS A 308 10.11 3.66 -11.02
N ASN A 309 10.92 4.33 -10.25
CA ASN A 309 10.49 5.19 -9.15
C ASN A 309 11.49 6.33 -8.95
N THR A 310 10.99 7.52 -8.69
CA THR A 310 11.84 8.63 -8.28
C THR A 310 12.53 8.30 -6.96
N ILE A 311 13.72 8.81 -6.78
CA ILE A 311 14.48 8.79 -5.53
C ILE A 311 14.63 10.21 -4.99
N PRO A 312 14.90 10.41 -3.70
CA PRO A 312 15.20 11.74 -3.17
C PRO A 312 16.30 12.43 -3.98
N ASN A 313 16.08 13.69 -4.37
CA ASN A 313 16.99 14.47 -5.23
C ASN A 313 17.27 13.80 -6.60
N ASP A 314 16.26 13.20 -7.19
CA ASP A 314 16.40 12.55 -8.48
C ASP A 314 16.74 13.58 -9.58
N PRO A 315 17.87 13.43 -10.30
CA PRO A 315 18.22 14.33 -11.40
C PRO A 315 17.37 14.10 -12.66
N GLN A 316 16.63 12.99 -12.72
CA GLN A 316 15.80 12.63 -13.85
C GLN A 316 14.33 13.07 -13.67
N SER A 317 13.61 13.19 -14.77
CA SER A 317 12.17 13.44 -14.72
C SER A 317 11.41 12.24 -14.16
N PRO A 318 10.19 12.43 -13.62
CA PRO A 318 9.35 11.32 -13.12
C PRO A 318 9.01 10.23 -14.17
N PHE A 319 9.17 10.53 -15.46
CA PHE A 319 8.95 9.58 -16.56
C PHE A 319 10.17 8.71 -16.88
N VAL A 320 11.35 9.08 -16.39
CA VAL A 320 12.63 8.39 -16.60
C VAL A 320 13.13 7.76 -15.30
N THR A 321 13.28 8.54 -14.25
CA THR A 321 13.74 8.22 -12.90
C THR A 321 15.17 7.66 -12.83
N SER A 322 15.80 7.83 -11.68
CA SER A 322 17.09 7.19 -11.34
C SER A 322 16.92 6.02 -10.38
N GLY A 323 15.69 5.65 -10.04
CA GLY A 323 15.40 4.59 -9.08
C GLY A 323 14.53 3.48 -9.64
N LEU A 324 14.58 2.36 -8.95
CA LEU A 324 13.73 1.20 -9.20
C LEU A 324 13.14 0.72 -7.88
N ARG A 325 11.80 0.54 -7.81
CA ARG A 325 11.12 -0.06 -6.67
C ARG A 325 10.91 -1.54 -6.90
N ILE A 326 11.31 -2.35 -5.94
CA ILE A 326 11.06 -3.80 -5.89
C ILE A 326 10.50 -4.19 -4.53
N GLY A 327 9.84 -5.34 -4.47
CA GLY A 327 9.26 -5.85 -3.22
C GLY A 327 8.99 -7.33 -3.28
N THR A 328 8.75 -7.93 -2.14
CA THR A 328 8.74 -9.39 -1.96
C THR A 328 7.38 -10.05 -1.70
N PRO A 329 6.23 -9.35 -1.55
CA PRO A 329 4.96 -10.02 -1.26
C PRO A 329 4.52 -11.04 -2.29
N ALA A 330 4.62 -10.73 -3.58
CA ALA A 330 4.16 -11.61 -4.66
C ALA A 330 5.03 -12.87 -4.79
N VAL A 331 6.33 -12.73 -4.72
CA VAL A 331 7.26 -13.87 -4.78
C VAL A 331 7.18 -14.73 -3.51
N THR A 332 6.92 -14.12 -2.35
CA THR A 332 6.67 -14.87 -1.12
C THR A 332 5.36 -15.65 -1.17
N SER A 333 4.29 -15.08 -1.73
CA SER A 333 3.04 -15.81 -1.99
C SER A 333 3.24 -17.00 -2.94
N ARG A 334 4.20 -16.91 -3.83
CA ARG A 334 4.60 -17.98 -4.74
C ARG A 334 5.35 -19.11 -4.03
N GLY A 335 5.92 -18.86 -2.85
CA GLY A 335 6.67 -19.82 -2.06
C GLY A 335 8.19 -19.57 -2.04
N PHE A 336 8.66 -18.46 -2.60
CA PHE A 336 10.08 -18.10 -2.58
C PHE A 336 10.54 -17.75 -1.16
N ARG A 337 11.79 -18.08 -0.88
CA ARG A 337 12.48 -17.81 0.37
C ARG A 337 13.81 -17.13 0.10
N GLU A 338 14.65 -16.99 1.11
CA GLU A 338 15.92 -16.26 1.06
C GLU A 338 16.86 -16.77 -0.05
N ALA A 339 16.89 -18.08 -0.31
CA ALA A 339 17.74 -18.65 -1.38
C ALA A 339 17.32 -18.19 -2.79
N GLU A 340 16.03 -17.95 -3.00
CA GLU A 340 15.54 -17.40 -4.27
C GLU A 340 15.84 -15.89 -4.36
N MET A 341 15.92 -15.18 -3.22
CA MET A 341 16.28 -13.76 -3.20
C MET A 341 17.72 -13.52 -3.68
N GLU A 342 18.66 -14.40 -3.33
CA GLU A 342 20.02 -14.34 -3.83
C GLU A 342 20.07 -14.46 -5.36
N LYS A 343 19.31 -15.38 -5.93
CA LYS A 343 19.19 -15.53 -7.39
C LYS A 343 18.61 -14.28 -8.04
N ILE A 344 17.55 -13.74 -7.46
CA ILE A 344 16.90 -12.51 -7.97
C ILE A 344 17.88 -11.35 -7.92
N ALA A 345 18.63 -11.17 -6.84
CA ALA A 345 19.65 -10.14 -6.73
C ALA A 345 20.74 -10.28 -7.80
N GLN A 346 21.19 -11.53 -8.06
CA GLN A 346 22.16 -11.79 -9.11
C GLN A 346 21.59 -11.45 -10.50
N TRP A 347 20.37 -11.85 -10.80
CA TRP A 347 19.73 -11.54 -12.08
C TRP A 347 19.54 -10.04 -12.31
N ILE A 348 19.12 -9.30 -11.27
CA ILE A 348 18.98 -7.84 -11.37
C ILE A 348 20.34 -7.21 -11.65
N TYR A 349 21.41 -7.67 -10.98
CA TYR A 349 22.77 -7.19 -11.21
C TYR A 349 23.24 -7.47 -12.64
N ASP A 350 23.09 -8.70 -13.12
CA ASP A 350 23.51 -9.13 -14.46
C ASP A 350 22.80 -8.32 -15.55
N ILE A 351 21.50 -8.10 -15.40
CA ILE A 351 20.68 -7.32 -16.34
C ILE A 351 21.02 -5.82 -16.29
N ALA A 352 21.35 -5.30 -15.13
CA ALA A 352 21.77 -3.90 -14.98
C ALA A 352 23.15 -3.62 -15.61
N THR A 353 24.08 -4.57 -15.51
CA THR A 353 25.48 -4.41 -15.92
C THR A 353 25.77 -4.84 -17.35
N ASP A 354 25.20 -5.96 -17.81
CA ASP A 354 25.40 -6.47 -19.17
C ASP A 354 24.16 -7.21 -19.67
N PHE A 355 23.21 -6.45 -20.18
CA PHE A 355 21.93 -6.96 -20.64
C PHE A 355 22.06 -7.95 -21.81
N ASP A 356 22.85 -7.58 -22.82
CA ASP A 356 22.93 -8.38 -24.06
C ASP A 356 23.56 -9.75 -23.82
N ALA A 357 24.56 -9.85 -22.96
CA ALA A 357 25.19 -11.10 -22.61
C ALA A 357 24.33 -12.00 -21.71
N ASN A 358 23.45 -11.41 -20.91
CA ASN A 358 22.73 -12.13 -19.84
C ASN A 358 21.25 -12.38 -20.12
N ARG A 359 20.62 -11.65 -21.04
CA ARG A 359 19.18 -11.66 -21.30
C ARG A 359 18.60 -13.06 -21.46
N ASP A 360 19.14 -13.85 -22.39
CA ASP A 360 18.56 -15.16 -22.72
C ASP A 360 18.76 -16.18 -21.59
N ARG A 361 19.92 -16.13 -20.92
CA ARG A 361 20.20 -16.97 -19.74
C ARG A 361 19.27 -16.64 -18.59
N VAL A 362 19.18 -15.37 -18.20
CA VAL A 362 18.34 -14.92 -17.07
C VAL A 362 16.87 -15.22 -17.36
N SER A 363 16.38 -14.94 -18.57
CA SER A 363 15.01 -15.29 -18.97
C SER A 363 14.71 -16.77 -18.78
N ALA A 364 15.61 -17.66 -19.25
CA ALA A 364 15.47 -19.11 -19.09
C ALA A 364 15.49 -19.55 -17.62
N GLU A 365 16.38 -18.99 -16.80
CA GLU A 365 16.51 -19.29 -15.38
C GLU A 365 15.27 -18.84 -14.59
N VAL A 366 14.74 -17.62 -14.85
CA VAL A 366 13.50 -17.11 -14.23
C VAL A 366 12.33 -18.04 -14.54
N MET A 367 12.17 -18.42 -15.81
CA MET A 367 11.10 -19.32 -16.23
C MET A 367 11.23 -20.71 -15.60
N ALA A 368 12.45 -21.24 -15.49
CA ALA A 368 12.73 -22.53 -14.85
C ALA A 368 12.40 -22.47 -13.34
N LEU A 369 12.78 -21.41 -12.66
CA LEU A 369 12.45 -21.22 -11.23
C LEU A 369 10.94 -21.10 -11.04
N CYS A 370 10.26 -20.31 -11.86
CA CYS A 370 8.81 -20.12 -11.76
C CYS A 370 8.02 -21.43 -11.95
N LYS A 371 8.51 -22.37 -12.77
CA LYS A 371 7.89 -23.70 -12.95
C LYS A 371 7.99 -24.57 -11.69
N GLN A 372 9.02 -24.39 -10.86
CA GLN A 372 9.18 -25.12 -9.60
C GLN A 372 8.21 -24.63 -8.51
N PHE A 373 7.69 -23.41 -8.65
CA PHE A 373 6.81 -22.75 -7.70
C PHE A 373 5.51 -22.26 -8.41
N PRO A 374 4.63 -23.18 -8.84
CA PRO A 374 3.39 -22.79 -9.49
C PRO A 374 2.45 -22.08 -8.52
N ILE A 375 1.76 -21.02 -8.99
CA ILE A 375 0.90 -20.19 -8.13
C ILE A 375 -0.41 -20.91 -7.79
N TYR A 376 -1.03 -21.55 -8.77
CA TYR A 376 -2.33 -22.19 -8.64
C TYR A 376 -2.29 -23.65 -9.14
N GLY A 377 -1.20 -24.33 -8.90
CA GLY A 377 -1.00 -25.73 -9.28
C GLY A 377 -1.90 -26.71 -8.53
#